data_7937b8e45d814ee204431d0b64735a17
#
_entry.id   7937b8e45d814ee204431d0b64735a17
#
_cell.length_a   1.000
_cell.length_b   1.000
_cell.length_c   1.000
_cell.angle_alpha   90.00
_cell.angle_beta   90.00
_cell.angle_gamma   90.00
#
_symmetry.space_group_name_H-M   'P 1'
#
loop_
_entity.id
_entity.type
_entity.pdbx_description
1 polymer ?
#
loop_
_entity_poly.entity_id
_entity_poly.type
_entity_poly.pdbx_seq_one_letter_code
_entity_poly.pdbx_strand_id
1 'polypeptide(L)'
;MSELNRRRGIALLALAGAFLSTYLFLYALGYYGELVCGAGGGCDLVQGSRWARFLGFPVAGWGVGWYVAVFGVSMLGTRDGIGAAGWIPRALALLALGGLAFTIYLTALELWVIHAICRWCVGSAVTTLGIFLLTLPEFRALRR
;
A
#
# COMPACT_ATOMS: atom_id res chain seq x y z
N MET A 1 -20.57 -8.23 6.83
CA MET A 1 -19.30 -8.17 7.60
C MET A 1 -19.40 -7.04 8.61
N SER A 2 -19.07 -7.32 9.87
CA SER A 2 -19.09 -6.30 10.92
C SER A 2 -17.97 -5.28 10.69
N GLU A 3 -18.13 -4.08 11.23
CA GLU A 3 -17.10 -3.04 11.17
C GLU A 3 -15.77 -3.53 11.76
N LEU A 4 -15.83 -4.24 12.88
CA LEU A 4 -14.67 -4.79 13.55
C LEU A 4 -13.92 -5.78 12.66
N ASN A 5 -14.63 -6.71 12.02
CA ASN A 5 -14.01 -7.70 11.12
C ASN A 5 -13.43 -7.04 9.88
N ARG A 6 -14.10 -6.02 9.37
CA ARG A 6 -13.61 -5.25 8.23
C ARG A 6 -12.29 -4.55 8.57
N ARG A 7 -12.21 -3.89 9.72
CA ARG A 7 -10.99 -3.22 10.17
C ARG A 7 -9.86 -4.20 10.46
N ARG A 8 -10.17 -5.38 10.98
CA ARG A 8 -9.18 -6.46 11.13
C ARG A 8 -8.65 -6.92 9.76
N GLY A 9 -9.55 -7.05 8.78
CA GLY A 9 -9.16 -7.40 7.41
C GLY A 9 -8.24 -6.37 6.79
N ILE A 10 -8.55 -5.08 6.97
CA ILE A 10 -7.69 -3.97 6.51
C ILE A 10 -6.31 -4.07 7.18
N ALA A 11 -6.27 -4.32 8.49
CA ALA A 11 -5.01 -4.45 9.22
C ALA A 11 -4.16 -5.62 8.71
N LEU A 12 -4.78 -6.77 8.43
CA LEU A 12 -4.08 -7.94 7.90
C LEU A 12 -3.52 -7.67 6.50
N LEU A 13 -4.28 -7.04 5.63
CA LEU A 13 -3.81 -6.65 4.30
C LEU A 13 -2.68 -5.63 4.39
N ALA A 14 -2.79 -4.66 5.30
CA ALA A 14 -1.75 -3.67 5.50
C ALA A 14 -0.46 -4.30 6.03
N LEU A 15 -0.57 -5.30 6.91
CA LEU A 15 0.58 -6.03 7.41
C LEU A 15 1.28 -6.80 6.28
N ALA A 16 0.50 -7.50 5.46
CA ALA A 16 1.05 -8.21 4.30
C ALA A 16 1.73 -7.24 3.32
N GLY A 17 1.10 -6.11 3.05
CA GLY A 17 1.67 -5.07 2.20
C GLY A 17 2.93 -4.45 2.79
N ALA A 18 2.98 -4.28 4.11
CA ALA A 18 4.18 -3.77 4.80
C ALA A 18 5.37 -4.72 4.62
N PHE A 19 5.17 -6.03 4.75
CA PHE A 19 6.22 -7.01 4.50
C PHE A 19 6.70 -6.98 3.05
N LEU A 20 5.76 -6.93 2.11
CA LEU A 20 6.08 -6.85 0.69
C LEU A 20 6.89 -5.60 0.36
N SER A 21 6.44 -4.45 0.85
CA SER A 21 7.13 -3.17 0.64
C SER A 21 8.49 -3.13 1.32
N THR A 22 8.63 -3.74 2.49
CA THR A 22 9.91 -3.84 3.19
C THR A 22 10.92 -4.65 2.38
N TYR A 23 10.48 -5.75 1.75
CA TYR A 23 11.33 -6.53 0.87
C TYR A 23 11.87 -5.68 -0.28
N LEU A 24 11.00 -4.95 -0.95
CA LEU A 24 11.40 -4.05 -2.04
C LEU A 24 12.28 -2.89 -1.55
N PHE A 25 11.99 -2.37 -0.39
CA PHE A 25 12.76 -1.28 0.21
C PHE A 25 14.19 -1.73 0.54
N LEU A 26 14.35 -2.93 1.11
CA LEU A 26 15.67 -3.48 1.39
C LEU A 26 16.47 -3.71 0.10
N TYR A 27 15.80 -4.15 -0.97
CA TYR A 27 16.43 -4.23 -2.28
C TYR A 27 16.94 -2.87 -2.75
N ALA A 28 16.12 -1.84 -2.61
CA ALA A 28 16.47 -0.47 -3.01
C ALA A 28 17.65 0.09 -2.21
N LEU A 29 17.82 -0.37 -0.96
CA LEU A 29 18.95 0.03 -0.10
C LEU A 29 20.22 -0.79 -0.37
N GLY A 30 20.17 -1.80 -1.25
CA GLY A 30 21.33 -2.58 -1.63
C GLY A 30 21.59 -3.84 -0.82
N TYR A 31 20.65 -4.26 0.04
CA TYR A 31 20.79 -5.50 0.84
C TYR A 31 20.69 -6.76 0.01
N TYR A 32 20.05 -6.70 -1.16
CA TYR A 32 19.93 -7.83 -2.09
C TYR A 32 20.50 -7.44 -3.45
N GLY A 33 21.15 -8.37 -4.13
CA GLY A 33 21.63 -8.17 -5.50
C GLY A 33 20.56 -8.33 -6.54
N GLU A 34 19.56 -9.18 -6.30
CA GLU A 34 18.49 -9.50 -7.22
C GLU A 34 17.17 -9.70 -6.49
N LEU A 35 16.07 -9.36 -7.17
CA LEU A 35 14.72 -9.66 -6.70
C LEU A 35 14.26 -11.01 -7.22
N VAL A 36 13.56 -11.77 -6.37
CA VAL A 36 12.94 -13.04 -6.77
C VAL A 36 11.67 -12.75 -7.53
N CYS A 37 11.75 -12.68 -8.84
CA CYS A 37 10.63 -12.31 -9.70
C CYS A 37 10.12 -13.42 -10.60
N GLY A 38 10.85 -14.51 -10.72
CA GLY A 38 10.52 -15.59 -11.63
C GLY A 38 10.78 -15.23 -13.09
N ALA A 39 10.48 -16.18 -14.00
CA ALA A 39 10.72 -16.00 -15.43
C ALA A 39 9.83 -14.90 -16.02
N GLY A 40 10.42 -13.99 -16.81
CA GLY A 40 9.70 -12.91 -17.47
C GLY A 40 9.34 -11.74 -16.59
N GLY A 41 9.80 -11.67 -15.33
CA GLY A 41 9.53 -10.56 -14.45
C GLY A 41 10.37 -9.33 -14.78
N GLY A 42 9.76 -8.14 -14.78
CA GLY A 42 10.42 -6.86 -15.01
C GLY A 42 10.80 -6.13 -13.72
N CYS A 43 10.93 -6.84 -12.60
CA CYS A 43 11.16 -6.23 -11.28
C CYS A 43 12.42 -5.39 -11.23
N ASP A 44 13.54 -5.92 -11.75
CA ASP A 44 14.81 -5.20 -11.73
C ASP A 44 14.75 -3.94 -12.59
N LEU A 45 14.07 -4.01 -13.73
CA LEU A 45 13.91 -2.86 -14.63
C LEU A 45 13.05 -1.77 -13.97
N VAL A 46 11.94 -2.14 -13.34
CA VAL A 46 11.06 -1.19 -12.66
C VAL A 46 11.76 -0.59 -11.44
N GLN A 47 12.37 -1.42 -10.60
CA GLN A 47 13.01 -0.96 -9.37
C GLN A 47 14.31 -0.21 -9.64
N GLY A 48 14.97 -0.48 -10.74
CA GLY A 48 16.19 0.23 -11.15
C GLY A 48 15.93 1.53 -11.92
N SER A 49 14.68 1.82 -12.27
CA SER A 49 14.34 3.04 -12.99
C SER A 49 14.37 4.26 -12.05
N ARG A 50 14.52 5.46 -12.64
CA ARG A 50 14.44 6.71 -11.87
C ARG A 50 13.06 6.90 -11.21
N TRP A 51 12.02 6.28 -11.76
CA TRP A 51 10.66 6.35 -11.25
C TRP A 51 10.45 5.54 -9.98
N ALA A 52 11.40 4.64 -9.64
CA ALA A 52 11.39 3.91 -8.37
C ALA A 52 11.75 4.80 -7.18
N ARG A 53 12.13 6.05 -7.42
CA ARG A 53 12.39 7.04 -6.38
C ARG A 53 11.42 8.21 -6.50
N PHE A 54 10.90 8.63 -5.38
CA PHE A 54 9.98 9.76 -5.28
C PHE A 54 10.54 10.74 -4.24
N LEU A 55 10.78 11.98 -4.64
CA LEU A 55 11.41 13.00 -3.79
C LEU A 55 12.79 12.58 -3.25
N GLY A 56 13.55 11.81 -4.05
CA GLY A 56 14.86 11.34 -3.66
C GLY A 56 14.90 10.13 -2.73
N PHE A 57 13.72 9.61 -2.35
CA PHE A 57 13.58 8.45 -1.45
C PHE A 57 12.91 7.30 -2.20
N PRO A 58 13.32 6.02 -1.98
CA PRO A 58 12.72 4.91 -2.68
C PRO A 58 11.19 4.84 -2.46
N VAL A 59 10.46 4.60 -3.54
CA VAL A 59 8.99 4.46 -3.50
C VAL A 59 8.56 3.37 -2.53
N ALA A 60 9.32 2.26 -2.47
CA ALA A 60 9.03 1.17 -1.54
C ALA A 60 9.08 1.63 -0.08
N GLY A 61 9.95 2.56 0.27
CA GLY A 61 10.02 3.16 1.61
C GLY A 61 8.77 3.97 1.94
N TRP A 62 8.26 4.74 0.97
CA TRP A 62 6.98 5.44 1.12
C TRP A 62 5.84 4.44 1.33
N GLY A 63 5.90 3.30 0.60
CA GLY A 63 4.93 2.21 0.75
C GLY A 63 4.94 1.62 2.15
N VAL A 64 6.13 1.35 2.72
CA VAL A 64 6.25 0.86 4.10
C VAL A 64 5.57 1.81 5.07
N GLY A 65 5.85 3.10 4.97
CA GLY A 65 5.25 4.12 5.83
C GLY A 65 3.74 4.15 5.69
N TRP A 66 3.23 4.09 4.47
CA TRP A 66 1.79 4.09 4.20
C TRP A 66 1.10 2.85 4.79
N TYR A 67 1.66 1.65 4.55
CA TYR A 67 1.08 0.41 5.09
C TYR A 67 1.11 0.39 6.62
N VAL A 68 2.19 0.89 7.23
CA VAL A 68 2.28 1.00 8.70
C VAL A 68 1.22 1.96 9.23
N ALA A 69 1.00 3.09 8.55
CA ALA A 69 -0.03 4.04 8.95
C ALA A 69 -1.43 3.43 8.86
N VAL A 70 -1.74 2.73 7.76
CA VAL A 70 -3.03 2.05 7.59
C VAL A 70 -3.20 0.98 8.67
N PHE A 71 -2.18 0.19 8.94
CA PHE A 71 -2.20 -0.84 9.97
C PHE A 71 -2.49 -0.23 11.35
N GLY A 72 -1.75 0.82 11.71
CA GLY A 72 -1.89 1.48 13.00
C GLY A 72 -3.28 2.07 13.21
N VAL A 73 -3.78 2.83 12.23
CA VAL A 73 -5.13 3.43 12.32
C VAL A 73 -6.20 2.35 12.36
N SER A 74 -6.04 1.29 11.57
CA SER A 74 -6.98 0.19 11.53
C SER A 74 -7.03 -0.56 12.87
N MET A 75 -5.88 -0.81 13.48
CA MET A 75 -5.79 -1.47 14.80
C MET A 75 -6.37 -0.59 15.91
N LEU A 76 -6.11 0.72 15.88
CA LEU A 76 -6.75 1.65 16.80
C LEU A 76 -8.27 1.61 16.65
N GLY A 77 -8.75 1.46 15.42
CA GLY A 77 -10.16 1.36 15.13
C GLY A 77 -10.83 0.08 15.66
N THR A 78 -10.05 -0.93 16.08
CA THR A 78 -10.60 -2.13 16.70
C THR A 78 -10.66 -2.07 18.22
N ARG A 79 -10.07 -1.02 18.83
CA ARG A 79 -10.05 -0.87 20.28
C ARG A 79 -11.35 -0.28 20.79
N ASP A 80 -11.80 -0.80 21.95
CA ASP A 80 -12.95 -0.27 22.65
C ASP A 80 -12.69 1.19 23.07
N GLY A 81 -13.69 2.04 22.87
CA GLY A 81 -13.59 3.46 23.19
C GLY A 81 -12.93 4.30 22.08
N ILE A 82 -11.80 3.86 21.53
CA ILE A 82 -11.12 4.59 20.46
C ILE A 82 -11.80 4.31 19.10
N GLY A 83 -12.27 3.09 18.89
CA GLY A 83 -12.88 2.69 17.62
C GLY A 83 -14.13 3.49 17.25
N ALA A 84 -14.78 4.13 18.21
CA ALA A 84 -15.94 4.98 17.99
C ALA A 84 -15.55 6.43 17.64
N ALA A 85 -14.25 6.80 17.72
CA ALA A 85 -13.80 8.16 17.43
C ALA A 85 -14.03 8.49 15.94
N GLY A 86 -14.55 9.68 15.69
CA GLY A 86 -14.91 10.09 14.32
C GLY A 86 -13.73 10.30 13.38
N TRP A 87 -12.51 10.44 13.91
CA TRP A 87 -11.33 10.63 13.06
C TRP A 87 -10.84 9.33 12.40
N ILE A 88 -11.13 8.17 13.01
CA ILE A 88 -10.67 6.86 12.48
C ILE A 88 -11.21 6.58 11.07
N PRO A 89 -12.53 6.63 10.84
CA PRO A 89 -13.05 6.38 9.51
C PRO A 89 -12.58 7.41 8.49
N ARG A 90 -12.42 8.66 8.91
CA ARG A 90 -11.90 9.71 8.02
C ARG A 90 -10.44 9.45 7.64
N ALA A 91 -9.61 9.09 8.61
CA ALA A 91 -8.20 8.77 8.37
C ALA A 91 -8.07 7.55 7.44
N LEU A 92 -8.83 6.48 7.68
CA LEU A 92 -8.82 5.30 6.81
C LEU A 92 -9.27 5.64 5.38
N ALA A 93 -10.33 6.43 5.23
CA ALA A 93 -10.83 6.83 3.93
C ALA A 93 -9.81 7.66 3.15
N LEU A 94 -9.17 8.63 3.80
CA LEU A 94 -8.16 9.48 3.18
C LEU A 94 -6.90 8.68 2.83
N LEU A 95 -6.45 7.80 3.72
CA LEU A 95 -5.29 6.93 3.45
C LEU A 95 -5.59 6.00 2.27
N ALA A 96 -6.76 5.39 2.24
CA ALA A 96 -7.14 4.49 1.15
C ALA A 96 -7.22 5.21 -0.19
N LEU A 97 -7.79 6.41 -0.20
CA LEU A 97 -7.89 7.22 -1.42
C LEU A 97 -6.51 7.64 -1.92
N GLY A 98 -5.65 8.12 -1.02
CA GLY A 98 -4.29 8.51 -1.37
C GLY A 98 -3.46 7.33 -1.87
N GLY A 99 -3.57 6.18 -1.20
CA GLY A 99 -2.87 4.96 -1.61
C GLY A 99 -3.34 4.46 -2.98
N LEU A 100 -4.64 4.48 -3.23
CA LEU A 100 -5.17 4.07 -4.53
C LEU A 100 -4.70 5.02 -5.64
N ALA A 101 -4.77 6.33 -5.41
CA ALA A 101 -4.32 7.33 -6.39
C ALA A 101 -2.83 7.14 -6.72
N PHE A 102 -2.00 6.93 -5.71
CA PHE A 102 -0.57 6.71 -5.90
C PHE A 102 -0.30 5.38 -6.63
N THR A 103 -1.07 4.34 -6.31
CA THR A 103 -0.98 3.03 -6.97
C THR A 103 -1.34 3.15 -8.45
N ILE A 104 -2.38 3.89 -8.79
CA ILE A 104 -2.75 4.16 -10.18
C ILE A 104 -1.62 4.88 -10.92
N TYR A 105 -1.02 5.88 -10.28
CA TYR A 105 0.12 6.62 -10.83
C TYR A 105 1.29 5.68 -11.12
N LEU A 106 1.68 4.84 -10.16
CA LEU A 106 2.78 3.90 -10.33
C LEU A 106 2.49 2.86 -11.42
N THR A 107 1.27 2.33 -11.45
CA THR A 107 0.86 1.36 -12.46
C THR A 107 0.90 1.97 -13.86
N ALA A 108 0.46 3.21 -13.99
CA ALA A 108 0.54 3.94 -15.25
C ALA A 108 1.99 4.10 -15.71
N LEU A 109 2.92 4.39 -14.80
CA LEU A 109 4.34 4.47 -15.14
C LEU A 109 4.88 3.13 -15.64
N GLU A 110 4.50 2.02 -15.01
CA GLU A 110 4.93 0.69 -15.44
C GLU A 110 4.44 0.36 -16.86
N LEU A 111 3.18 0.69 -17.16
CA LEU A 111 2.57 0.34 -18.44
C LEU A 111 2.96 1.26 -19.58
N TRP A 112 3.08 2.57 -19.33
CA TRP A 112 3.21 3.57 -20.42
C TRP A 112 4.58 4.25 -20.49
N VAL A 113 5.35 4.25 -19.44
CA VAL A 113 6.65 4.91 -19.39
C VAL A 113 7.79 3.91 -19.34
N ILE A 114 7.75 2.98 -18.40
CA ILE A 114 8.80 1.98 -18.19
C ILE A 114 8.64 0.81 -19.15
N HIS A 115 7.40 0.47 -19.51
CA HIS A 115 7.03 -0.69 -20.35
C HIS A 115 7.48 -2.03 -19.75
N ALA A 116 7.47 -2.13 -18.42
CA ALA A 116 7.80 -3.35 -17.69
C ALA A 116 6.89 -3.46 -16.47
N ILE A 117 6.58 -4.68 -16.08
CA ILE A 117 5.70 -4.96 -14.93
C ILE A 117 6.49 -5.68 -13.85
N CYS A 118 6.46 -5.15 -12.64
CA CYS A 118 7.04 -5.76 -11.46
C CYS A 118 5.97 -6.59 -10.74
N ARG A 119 6.20 -7.89 -10.55
CA ARG A 119 5.25 -8.77 -9.84
C ARG A 119 4.98 -8.30 -8.42
N TRP A 120 6.01 -7.83 -7.73
CA TRP A 120 5.88 -7.32 -6.36
C TRP A 120 5.05 -6.04 -6.33
N CYS A 121 5.19 -5.18 -7.33
CA CYS A 121 4.38 -3.97 -7.45
C CYS A 121 2.92 -4.32 -7.76
N VAL A 122 2.68 -5.34 -8.58
CA VAL A 122 1.31 -5.84 -8.84
C VAL A 122 0.70 -6.39 -7.55
N GLY A 123 1.46 -7.15 -6.77
CA GLY A 123 1.01 -7.64 -5.45
C GLY A 123 0.63 -6.50 -4.52
N SER A 124 1.45 -5.46 -4.47
CA SER A 124 1.15 -4.25 -3.69
C SER A 124 -0.11 -3.54 -4.21
N ALA A 125 -0.27 -3.44 -5.53
CA ALA A 125 -1.45 -2.82 -6.14
C ALA A 125 -2.73 -3.58 -5.78
N VAL A 126 -2.71 -4.90 -5.84
CA VAL A 126 -3.85 -5.75 -5.45
C VAL A 126 -4.17 -5.58 -3.98
N THR A 127 -3.14 -5.55 -3.13
CA THR A 127 -3.31 -5.34 -1.67
C THR A 127 -3.93 -3.98 -1.39
N THR A 128 -3.46 -2.93 -2.05
CA THR A 128 -4.01 -1.57 -1.91
C THR A 128 -5.46 -1.50 -2.37
N LEU A 129 -5.78 -2.16 -3.49
CA LEU A 129 -7.15 -2.24 -3.97
C LEU A 129 -8.05 -2.95 -2.96
N GLY A 130 -7.59 -4.05 -2.38
CA GLY A 130 -8.34 -4.77 -1.32
C GLY A 130 -8.60 -3.88 -0.11
N ILE A 131 -7.60 -3.13 0.35
CA ILE A 131 -7.74 -2.17 1.44
C ILE A 131 -8.77 -1.10 1.07
N PHE A 132 -8.69 -0.55 -0.14
CA PHE A 132 -9.64 0.46 -0.61
C PHE A 132 -11.08 -0.06 -0.60
N LEU A 133 -11.30 -1.26 -1.13
CA LEU A 133 -12.62 -1.87 -1.17
C LEU A 133 -13.20 -2.09 0.24
N LEU A 134 -12.37 -2.58 1.17
CA LEU A 134 -12.79 -2.77 2.56
C LEU A 134 -13.03 -1.43 3.27
N THR A 135 -12.43 -0.35 2.79
CA THR A 135 -12.57 0.98 3.40
C THR A 135 -13.77 1.76 2.84
N LEU A 136 -14.41 1.27 1.77
CA LEU A 136 -15.54 1.98 1.15
C LEU A 136 -16.61 2.45 2.14
N PRO A 137 -17.06 1.65 3.12
CA PRO A 137 -18.05 2.12 4.09
C PRO A 137 -17.58 3.32 4.95
N GLU A 138 -16.26 3.46 5.14
CA GLU A 138 -15.70 4.57 5.93
C GLU A 138 -15.84 5.92 5.20
N PHE A 139 -15.98 5.89 3.87
CA PHE A 139 -16.18 7.11 3.08
C PHE A 139 -17.45 7.86 3.43
N ARG A 140 -18.41 7.19 4.06
CA ARG A 140 -19.62 7.83 4.56
C ARG A 140 -19.30 8.91 5.59
N ALA A 141 -18.22 8.74 6.34
CA ALA A 141 -17.79 9.71 7.34
C ALA A 141 -17.28 11.02 6.72
N LEU A 142 -16.81 11.00 5.47
CA LEU A 142 -16.35 12.19 4.77
C LEU A 142 -17.52 13.09 4.29
N ARG A 143 -18.70 12.51 4.18
CA ARG A 143 -19.90 13.22 3.74
C ARG A 143 -20.67 13.89 4.89
N ARG A 144 -20.30 13.63 6.11
CA ARG A 144 -20.97 14.18 7.30
C ARG A 144 -20.31 15.44 7.81
#